data_d23a1b460bacd4f3d5e3b6f004b80dee
#
_entry.id   d23a1b460bacd4f3d5e3b6f004b80dee
#
_cell.length_a   1.000
_cell.length_b   1.000
_cell.length_c   1.000
_cell.angle_alpha   90.00
_cell.angle_beta   90.00
_cell.angle_gamma   90.00
#
_symmetry.space_group_name_H-M   'P 1'
#
loop_
_entity.id
_entity.type
_entity.pdbx_description
1 polymer ?
#
loop_
_entity_poly.entity_id
_entity_poly.type
_entity_poly.pdbx_seq_one_letter_code
_entity_poly.pdbx_strand_id
1 'polypeptide(L)'
;MRASPAVRAARGGLSGRRVQAVVIGVVVLVATAASTLALGLLVDSNAPFDHAFAAQRGSQVTATTSASAAQLAATTRLPGVTAAAGPFPQTTVTATMLVPPPPGQSGPSLPLQQQMTVAGRASPGGPVDDLTLTSGHWATQPGQVVLLTDGQGAGVGIGTRITVTGVPGSPRLTVVGTATSVTHTATAWVAPAQIAALRAPGAPDLAQMLYRFASAGTTAQVNADIAALRAALPHGALIGAQSWLTIKLPATGAISPWSWWKQVVCDSCILIGLGLLILIVIKDFATLPGTPGVRAQRARWQHHTTRNLGPVPSETSDDASVPAPT
;
A
#
# COMPACT_ATOMS: atom_id res chain seq x y z
N MET A 1 -26.07 64.98 -18.38
CA MET A 1 -26.51 64.32 -17.15
C MET A 1 -25.26 63.72 -16.46
N ARG A 2 -24.80 64.29 -15.38
CA ARG A 2 -23.63 63.78 -14.62
C ARG A 2 -24.09 62.70 -13.65
N ALA A 3 -23.62 61.46 -13.82
CA ALA A 3 -23.94 60.39 -12.93
C ALA A 3 -23.53 60.72 -11.50
N SER A 4 -24.43 60.50 -10.54
CA SER A 4 -24.26 60.85 -9.13
C SER A 4 -23.04 60.07 -8.50
N PRO A 5 -22.35 60.62 -7.52
CA PRO A 5 -21.19 59.97 -6.88
C PRO A 5 -21.56 58.62 -6.28
N ALA A 6 -22.82 58.42 -5.88
CA ALA A 6 -23.32 57.16 -5.36
C ALA A 6 -23.28 56.01 -6.39
N VAL A 7 -23.52 56.30 -7.68
CA VAL A 7 -23.45 55.28 -8.75
C VAL A 7 -22.00 54.88 -9.04
N ARG A 8 -21.02 55.74 -8.87
CA ARG A 8 -19.61 55.45 -9.01
C ARG A 8 -19.07 54.58 -7.85
N ALA A 9 -19.51 54.85 -6.64
CA ALA A 9 -19.15 54.08 -5.45
C ALA A 9 -19.75 52.64 -5.51
N ALA A 10 -21.00 52.55 -6.00
CA ALA A 10 -21.65 51.23 -6.17
C ALA A 10 -20.98 50.34 -7.26
N ARG A 11 -20.48 50.94 -8.35
CA ARG A 11 -19.74 50.22 -9.39
C ARG A 11 -18.34 49.74 -8.92
N GLY A 12 -17.65 50.48 -8.08
CA GLY A 12 -16.35 50.07 -7.50
C GLY A 12 -16.48 48.89 -6.52
N GLY A 13 -17.60 48.86 -5.77
CA GLY A 13 -17.86 47.75 -4.83
C GLY A 13 -18.25 46.42 -5.51
N LEU A 14 -18.87 46.50 -6.71
CA LEU A 14 -19.29 45.33 -7.46
C LEU A 14 -18.13 44.61 -8.15
N SER A 15 -17.05 45.30 -8.53
CA SER A 15 -15.89 44.67 -9.17
C SER A 15 -15.09 43.84 -8.17
N GLY A 16 -14.91 44.31 -6.92
CA GLY A 16 -14.24 43.53 -5.86
C GLY A 16 -15.05 42.30 -5.46
N ARG A 17 -16.38 42.39 -5.43
CA ARG A 17 -17.23 41.23 -5.12
C ARG A 17 -17.23 40.18 -6.23
N ARG A 18 -17.08 40.57 -7.49
CA ARG A 18 -16.98 39.61 -8.63
C ARG A 18 -15.66 38.83 -8.56
N VAL A 19 -14.56 39.46 -8.29
CA VAL A 19 -13.26 38.78 -8.12
C VAL A 19 -13.32 37.80 -6.94
N GLN A 20 -13.91 38.23 -5.82
CA GLN A 20 -14.08 37.35 -4.65
C GLN A 20 -14.99 36.15 -4.97
N ALA A 21 -16.09 36.35 -5.69
CA ALA A 21 -16.99 35.26 -6.12
C ALA A 21 -16.28 34.29 -7.08
N VAL A 22 -15.47 34.80 -8.01
CA VAL A 22 -14.68 33.98 -8.94
C VAL A 22 -13.64 33.16 -8.17
N VAL A 23 -12.91 33.77 -7.24
CA VAL A 23 -11.90 33.05 -6.42
C VAL A 23 -12.57 31.94 -5.60
N ILE A 24 -13.69 32.22 -4.94
CA ILE A 24 -14.44 31.21 -4.18
C ILE A 24 -14.93 30.10 -5.12
N GLY A 25 -15.45 30.46 -6.28
CA GLY A 25 -15.90 29.48 -7.29
C GLY A 25 -14.77 28.56 -7.76
N VAL A 26 -13.58 29.11 -8.03
CA VAL A 26 -12.39 28.33 -8.42
C VAL A 26 -11.95 27.41 -7.30
N VAL A 27 -11.89 27.90 -6.05
CA VAL A 27 -11.50 27.09 -4.88
C VAL A 27 -12.47 25.91 -4.67
N VAL A 28 -13.78 26.18 -4.74
CA VAL A 28 -14.80 25.13 -4.63
C VAL A 28 -14.69 24.12 -5.77
N LEU A 29 -14.47 24.58 -7.00
CA LEU A 29 -14.31 23.70 -8.16
C LEU A 29 -13.09 22.80 -8.05
N VAL A 30 -11.93 23.35 -7.64
CA VAL A 30 -10.70 22.59 -7.43
C VAL A 30 -10.86 21.59 -6.27
N ALA A 31 -11.48 22.00 -5.17
CA ALA A 31 -11.73 21.11 -4.03
C ALA A 31 -12.67 19.97 -4.41
N THR A 32 -13.73 20.25 -5.18
CA THR A 32 -14.68 19.22 -5.65
C THR A 32 -14.01 18.26 -6.63
N ALA A 33 -13.23 18.79 -7.59
CA ALA A 33 -12.49 17.98 -8.55
C ALA A 33 -11.47 17.07 -7.84
N ALA A 34 -10.71 17.59 -6.87
CA ALA A 34 -9.77 16.79 -6.08
C ALA A 34 -10.49 15.70 -5.28
N SER A 35 -11.64 15.99 -4.68
CA SER A 35 -12.43 15.01 -3.93
C SER A 35 -13.00 13.91 -4.82
N THR A 36 -13.48 14.24 -6.01
CA THR A 36 -14.00 13.25 -6.97
C THR A 36 -12.88 12.37 -7.55
N LEU A 37 -11.71 12.94 -7.83
CA LEU A 37 -10.53 12.17 -8.26
C LEU A 37 -10.06 11.21 -7.17
N ALA A 38 -10.02 11.68 -5.93
CA ALA A 38 -9.61 10.88 -4.78
C ALA A 38 -10.59 9.72 -4.52
N LEU A 39 -11.89 9.93 -4.62
CA LEU A 39 -12.90 8.88 -4.54
C LEU A 39 -12.80 7.88 -5.70
N GLY A 40 -12.56 8.35 -6.92
CA GLY A 40 -12.34 7.50 -8.08
C GLY A 40 -11.12 6.59 -7.91
N LEU A 41 -9.99 7.13 -7.48
CA LEU A 41 -8.77 6.37 -7.19
C LEU A 41 -8.97 5.35 -6.05
N LEU A 42 -9.79 5.67 -5.05
CA LEU A 42 -10.08 4.75 -3.95
C LEU A 42 -10.91 3.54 -4.42
N VAL A 43 -11.90 3.75 -5.27
CA VAL A 43 -12.71 2.68 -5.87
C VAL A 43 -11.84 1.83 -6.82
N ASP A 44 -11.02 2.46 -7.63
CA ASP A 44 -10.17 1.80 -8.62
C ASP A 44 -9.03 0.99 -7.95
N SER A 45 -8.54 1.39 -6.78
CA SER A 45 -7.51 0.67 -6.04
C SER A 45 -7.98 -0.67 -5.44
N ASN A 46 -9.28 -0.84 -5.20
CA ASN A 46 -9.86 -2.10 -4.71
C ASN A 46 -10.18 -3.08 -5.85
N ALA A 47 -10.48 -2.57 -7.05
CA ALA A 47 -10.90 -3.38 -8.18
C ALA A 47 -9.89 -4.49 -8.55
N PRO A 48 -8.56 -4.27 -8.59
CA PRO A 48 -7.60 -5.32 -8.92
C PRO A 48 -7.64 -6.49 -7.95
N PHE A 49 -7.73 -6.23 -6.64
CA PHE A 49 -7.84 -7.28 -5.64
C PHE A 49 -9.14 -8.07 -5.79
N ASP A 50 -10.27 -7.38 -5.93
CA ASP A 50 -11.58 -8.03 -6.04
C ASP A 50 -11.70 -8.86 -7.33
N HIS A 51 -11.13 -8.39 -8.44
CA HIS A 51 -11.03 -9.16 -9.67
C HIS A 51 -10.16 -10.40 -9.53
N ALA A 52 -8.98 -10.28 -8.93
CA ALA A 52 -8.09 -11.41 -8.66
C ALA A 52 -8.73 -12.41 -7.69
N PHE A 53 -9.42 -11.91 -6.64
CA PHE A 53 -10.14 -12.72 -5.68
C PHE A 53 -11.28 -13.52 -6.33
N ALA A 54 -12.02 -12.89 -7.22
CA ALA A 54 -13.08 -13.56 -7.97
C ALA A 54 -12.52 -14.60 -8.96
N ALA A 55 -11.48 -14.23 -9.72
CA ALA A 55 -10.85 -15.11 -10.71
C ALA A 55 -10.23 -16.37 -10.08
N GLN A 56 -9.51 -16.20 -8.97
CA GLN A 56 -8.89 -17.31 -8.23
C GLN A 56 -9.86 -18.01 -7.27
N ARG A 57 -11.12 -17.62 -7.23
CA ARG A 57 -12.07 -18.18 -6.24
C ARG A 57 -11.50 -18.11 -4.82
N GLY A 58 -10.93 -16.95 -4.45
CA GLY A 58 -10.16 -16.76 -3.24
C GLY A 58 -10.86 -17.27 -1.98
N SER A 59 -10.09 -17.81 -1.05
CA SER A 59 -10.57 -18.28 0.24
C SER A 59 -11.00 -17.11 1.13
N GLN A 60 -12.20 -17.15 1.69
CA GLN A 60 -12.65 -16.16 2.66
C GLN A 60 -12.18 -16.47 4.07
N VAL A 61 -12.07 -17.77 4.39
CA VAL A 61 -11.49 -18.27 5.63
C VAL A 61 -10.53 -19.41 5.31
N THR A 62 -9.28 -19.26 5.73
CA THR A 62 -8.26 -20.30 5.72
C THR A 62 -8.11 -20.85 7.13
N ALA A 63 -8.56 -22.08 7.36
CA ALA A 63 -8.53 -22.74 8.67
C ALA A 63 -7.37 -23.73 8.76
N THR A 64 -6.58 -23.65 9.83
CA THR A 64 -5.56 -24.64 10.19
C THR A 64 -6.09 -25.48 11.35
N THR A 65 -6.09 -26.78 11.20
CA THR A 65 -6.77 -27.68 12.13
C THR A 65 -6.01 -29.00 12.29
N SER A 66 -6.20 -29.62 13.46
CA SER A 66 -5.79 -31.00 13.76
C SER A 66 -6.95 -32.01 13.69
N ALA A 67 -8.13 -31.60 13.22
CA ALA A 67 -9.29 -32.46 13.09
C ALA A 67 -9.10 -33.55 12.00
N SER A 68 -9.76 -34.67 12.17
CA SER A 68 -9.74 -35.76 11.19
C SER A 68 -10.43 -35.39 9.87
N ALA A 69 -10.09 -36.08 8.80
CA ALA A 69 -10.70 -35.85 7.48
C ALA A 69 -12.24 -35.98 7.50
N ALA A 70 -12.78 -36.93 8.29
CA ALA A 70 -14.21 -37.09 8.45
C ALA A 70 -14.91 -35.91 9.13
N GLN A 71 -14.28 -35.35 10.19
CA GLN A 71 -14.78 -34.17 10.85
C GLN A 71 -14.72 -32.95 9.91
N LEU A 72 -13.66 -32.83 9.14
CA LEU A 72 -13.50 -31.73 8.16
C LEU A 72 -14.51 -31.83 7.02
N ALA A 73 -14.82 -33.07 6.56
CA ALA A 73 -15.87 -33.27 5.57
C ALA A 73 -17.26 -32.83 6.10
N ALA A 74 -17.52 -32.95 7.40
CA ALA A 74 -18.77 -32.44 7.99
C ALA A 74 -18.86 -30.92 7.95
N THR A 75 -17.75 -30.19 8.13
CA THR A 75 -17.73 -28.72 8.10
C THR A 75 -18.08 -28.14 6.73
N THR A 76 -17.88 -28.89 5.65
CA THR A 76 -18.23 -28.41 4.28
C THR A 76 -19.74 -28.26 4.07
N ARG A 77 -20.55 -28.87 4.96
CA ARG A 77 -22.01 -28.84 4.93
C ARG A 77 -22.63 -27.86 5.91
N LEU A 78 -21.80 -27.08 6.58
CA LEU A 78 -22.31 -26.07 7.52
C LEU A 78 -23.15 -25.03 6.76
N PRO A 79 -24.21 -24.51 7.42
CA PRO A 79 -24.99 -23.41 6.86
C PRO A 79 -24.09 -22.23 6.48
N GLY A 80 -24.31 -21.67 5.28
CA GLY A 80 -23.53 -20.55 4.77
C GLY A 80 -22.27 -20.94 4.01
N VAL A 81 -21.74 -22.17 4.10
CA VAL A 81 -20.62 -22.61 3.28
C VAL A 81 -21.09 -22.84 1.83
N THR A 82 -20.52 -22.10 0.89
CA THR A 82 -20.83 -22.21 -0.55
C THR A 82 -19.83 -23.06 -1.31
N ALA A 83 -18.57 -23.08 -0.85
CA ALA A 83 -17.52 -23.94 -1.38
C ALA A 83 -16.45 -24.18 -0.32
N ALA A 84 -15.80 -25.34 -0.41
CA ALA A 84 -14.66 -25.68 0.41
C ALA A 84 -13.62 -26.47 -0.38
N ALA A 85 -12.35 -26.34 0.01
CA ALA A 85 -11.24 -27.12 -0.55
C ALA A 85 -10.32 -27.61 0.56
N GLY A 86 -9.78 -28.80 0.39
CA GLY A 86 -9.00 -29.52 1.40
C GLY A 86 -9.67 -30.83 1.81
N PRO A 87 -9.18 -31.53 2.87
CA PRO A 87 -8.06 -31.13 3.70
C PRO A 87 -6.71 -31.23 2.98
N PHE A 88 -5.92 -30.17 3.04
CA PHE A 88 -4.54 -30.16 2.57
C PHE A 88 -3.61 -30.37 3.75
N PRO A 89 -2.75 -31.40 3.79
CA PRO A 89 -1.77 -31.54 4.84
C PRO A 89 -0.87 -30.32 4.85
N GLN A 90 -0.56 -29.80 6.04
CA GLN A 90 0.18 -28.55 6.23
C GLN A 90 1.23 -28.69 7.31
N THR A 91 2.34 -27.99 7.14
CA THR A 91 3.36 -27.82 8.20
C THR A 91 4.00 -26.44 8.10
N THR A 92 4.58 -25.97 9.20
CA THR A 92 5.43 -24.78 9.20
C THR A 92 6.87 -25.22 9.32
N VAL A 93 7.72 -24.72 8.45
CA VAL A 93 9.14 -25.05 8.40
C VAL A 93 10.00 -23.81 8.49
N THR A 94 11.20 -23.94 9.01
CA THR A 94 12.25 -22.93 8.86
C THR A 94 13.09 -23.30 7.65
N ALA A 95 13.09 -22.45 6.65
CA ALA A 95 13.79 -22.64 5.39
C ALA A 95 15.01 -21.71 5.30
N THR A 96 16.13 -22.25 4.85
CA THR A 96 17.34 -21.46 4.53
C THR A 96 17.60 -21.53 3.05
N MET A 97 17.74 -20.38 2.42
CA MET A 97 18.05 -20.24 1.00
C MET A 97 19.16 -19.21 0.79
N LEU A 98 19.93 -19.35 -0.29
CA LEU A 98 20.91 -18.37 -0.70
C LEU A 98 20.27 -17.39 -1.65
N VAL A 99 20.24 -16.11 -1.27
CA VAL A 99 19.71 -15.02 -2.09
C VAL A 99 20.87 -14.32 -2.77
N PRO A 100 20.88 -14.23 -4.10
CA PRO A 100 21.90 -13.48 -4.82
C PRO A 100 21.78 -11.98 -4.51
N PRO A 101 22.88 -11.21 -4.69
CA PRO A 101 22.81 -9.78 -4.53
C PRO A 101 21.81 -9.17 -5.54
N PRO A 102 21.24 -8.00 -5.22
CA PRO A 102 20.36 -7.28 -6.13
C PRO A 102 21.00 -7.02 -7.50
N PRO A 103 20.21 -6.94 -8.56
CA PRO A 103 20.74 -6.63 -9.91
C PRO A 103 21.60 -5.36 -9.89
N GLY A 104 22.82 -5.46 -10.48
CA GLY A 104 23.79 -4.35 -10.51
C GLY A 104 24.71 -4.25 -9.29
N GLN A 105 24.54 -5.09 -8.28
CA GLN A 105 25.47 -5.20 -7.15
C GLN A 105 26.31 -6.48 -7.26
N SER A 106 27.62 -6.35 -7.05
CA SER A 106 28.55 -7.48 -6.98
C SER A 106 28.75 -7.88 -5.51
N GLY A 107 28.57 -9.15 -5.19
CA GLY A 107 28.74 -9.64 -3.84
C GLY A 107 28.41 -11.13 -3.71
N PRO A 108 28.74 -11.76 -2.57
CA PRO A 108 28.36 -13.15 -2.31
C PRO A 108 26.86 -13.26 -2.06
N SER A 109 26.27 -14.40 -2.44
CA SER A 109 24.89 -14.73 -2.03
C SER A 109 24.82 -14.84 -0.50
N LEU A 110 23.81 -14.22 0.09
CA LEU A 110 23.60 -14.22 1.54
C LEU A 110 22.57 -15.29 1.94
N PRO A 111 22.82 -16.02 3.05
CA PRO A 111 21.84 -16.94 3.58
C PRO A 111 20.64 -16.15 4.16
N LEU A 112 19.45 -16.41 3.62
CA LEU A 112 18.18 -15.94 4.16
C LEU A 112 17.50 -17.10 4.88
N GLN A 113 17.15 -16.89 6.13
CA GLN A 113 16.36 -17.82 6.93
C GLN A 113 14.95 -17.26 7.10
N GLN A 114 13.96 -18.07 6.75
CA GLN A 114 12.56 -17.65 6.76
C GLN A 114 11.65 -18.76 7.25
N GLN A 115 10.63 -18.42 8.04
CA GLN A 115 9.53 -19.32 8.32
C GLN A 115 8.59 -19.38 7.13
N MET A 116 8.22 -20.62 6.75
CA MET A 116 7.35 -20.87 5.62
C MET A 116 6.22 -21.81 6.03
N THR A 117 4.99 -21.42 5.71
CA THR A 117 3.84 -22.35 5.75
C THR A 117 3.80 -23.14 4.45
N VAL A 118 3.96 -24.47 4.56
CA VAL A 118 3.99 -25.38 3.41
C VAL A 118 2.73 -26.20 3.40
N ALA A 119 1.98 -26.13 2.31
CA ALA A 119 0.76 -26.92 2.09
C ALA A 119 0.98 -27.99 1.01
N GLY A 120 0.49 -29.19 1.27
CA GLY A 120 0.54 -30.32 0.33
C GLY A 120 -0.66 -30.28 -0.61
N ARG A 121 -0.46 -29.89 -1.87
CA ARG A 121 -1.54 -29.86 -2.90
C ARG A 121 -1.11 -30.65 -4.13
N ALA A 122 -2.01 -31.52 -4.61
CA ALA A 122 -1.74 -32.33 -5.79
C ALA A 122 -1.80 -31.53 -7.10
N SER A 123 -2.55 -30.40 -7.11
CA SER A 123 -2.71 -29.53 -8.26
C SER A 123 -2.89 -28.07 -7.82
N PRO A 124 -2.59 -27.08 -8.69
CA PRO A 124 -2.84 -25.69 -8.39
C PRO A 124 -4.34 -25.37 -8.36
N GLY A 125 -5.15 -26.04 -9.17
CA GLY A 125 -6.58 -25.81 -9.30
C GLY A 125 -7.40 -26.35 -8.14
N GLY A 126 -8.61 -25.79 -7.96
CA GLY A 126 -9.56 -26.24 -6.95
C GLY A 126 -10.84 -25.39 -6.93
N PRO A 127 -11.86 -25.82 -6.16
CA PRO A 127 -13.10 -25.04 -6.01
C PRO A 127 -12.90 -23.75 -5.21
N VAL A 128 -11.85 -23.68 -4.40
CA VAL A 128 -11.44 -22.50 -3.60
C VAL A 128 -9.93 -22.37 -3.71
N ASP A 129 -9.47 -21.13 -3.88
CA ASP A 129 -8.07 -20.74 -4.03
C ASP A 129 -7.42 -21.43 -5.23
N ASP A 130 -7.91 -21.10 -6.41
CA ASP A 130 -7.40 -21.55 -7.71
C ASP A 130 -6.09 -20.82 -8.00
N LEU A 131 -4.96 -21.47 -7.69
CA LEU A 131 -3.63 -20.88 -7.77
C LEU A 131 -3.21 -20.63 -9.22
N THR A 132 -2.67 -19.48 -9.50
CA THR A 132 -2.14 -19.15 -10.82
C THR A 132 -0.63 -19.34 -10.83
N LEU A 133 -0.15 -20.32 -11.61
CA LEU A 133 1.27 -20.48 -11.88
C LEU A 133 1.78 -19.27 -12.67
N THR A 134 2.80 -18.59 -12.15
CA THR A 134 3.45 -17.45 -12.81
C THR A 134 4.70 -17.86 -13.58
N SER A 135 5.34 -18.98 -13.17
CA SER A 135 6.53 -19.49 -13.82
C SER A 135 6.74 -20.97 -13.46
N GLY A 136 7.39 -21.72 -14.34
CA GLY A 136 7.74 -23.13 -14.12
C GLY A 136 6.58 -24.09 -14.19
N HIS A 137 6.60 -25.10 -13.34
CA HIS A 137 5.56 -26.14 -13.27
C HIS A 137 5.17 -26.50 -11.82
N TRP A 138 4.06 -27.21 -11.66
CA TRP A 138 3.61 -27.63 -10.34
C TRP A 138 4.51 -28.72 -9.74
N ALA A 139 4.66 -28.73 -8.40
CA ALA A 139 5.43 -29.72 -7.66
C ALA A 139 4.64 -31.05 -7.58
N THR A 140 5.06 -32.04 -8.35
CA THR A 140 4.42 -33.36 -8.40
C THR A 140 5.27 -34.47 -7.78
N GLN A 141 6.58 -34.18 -7.57
CA GLN A 141 7.54 -35.17 -7.08
C GLN A 141 8.14 -34.73 -5.73
N PRO A 142 8.62 -35.68 -4.91
CA PRO A 142 9.38 -35.36 -3.71
C PRO A 142 10.61 -34.48 -4.03
N GLY A 143 10.91 -33.56 -3.13
CA GLY A 143 12.03 -32.64 -3.32
C GLY A 143 11.73 -31.42 -4.19
N GLN A 144 10.51 -31.30 -4.73
CA GLN A 144 10.05 -30.14 -5.49
C GLN A 144 9.21 -29.20 -4.62
N VAL A 145 9.32 -27.91 -4.87
CA VAL A 145 8.50 -26.88 -4.20
C VAL A 145 8.10 -25.79 -5.19
N VAL A 146 6.87 -25.32 -5.06
CA VAL A 146 6.36 -24.11 -5.71
C VAL A 146 6.29 -23.02 -4.64
N LEU A 147 6.82 -21.84 -4.91
CA LEU A 147 6.80 -20.72 -3.99
C LEU A 147 5.68 -19.73 -4.31
N LEU A 148 5.12 -19.14 -3.27
CA LEU A 148 4.27 -17.97 -3.41
C LEU A 148 5.11 -16.80 -3.95
N THR A 149 4.62 -16.15 -4.99
CA THR A 149 5.14 -14.86 -5.44
C THR A 149 4.07 -13.80 -5.29
N ASP A 150 4.40 -12.76 -4.55
CA ASP A 150 3.57 -11.58 -4.34
C ASP A 150 4.06 -10.37 -5.14
N GLY A 151 4.96 -10.62 -6.11
CA GLY A 151 5.62 -9.57 -6.89
C GLY A 151 6.82 -8.93 -6.17
N GLN A 152 7.04 -9.25 -4.90
CA GLN A 152 8.18 -8.77 -4.10
C GLN A 152 9.25 -9.83 -3.87
N GLY A 153 9.16 -10.94 -4.62
CA GLY A 153 10.04 -12.09 -4.46
C GLY A 153 11.52 -11.69 -4.43
N ALA A 154 12.18 -12.03 -3.34
CA ALA A 154 13.58 -11.75 -3.03
C ALA A 154 14.55 -12.52 -3.95
N GLY A 155 14.40 -12.43 -5.27
CA GLY A 155 15.34 -13.02 -6.22
C GLY A 155 15.41 -14.57 -6.20
N VAL A 156 14.45 -15.23 -5.58
CA VAL A 156 14.38 -16.70 -5.51
C VAL A 156 13.74 -17.22 -6.79
N GLY A 157 14.59 -17.59 -7.75
CA GLY A 157 14.17 -18.13 -9.04
C GLY A 157 14.02 -19.66 -9.06
N ILE A 158 13.47 -20.16 -10.17
CA ILE A 158 13.43 -21.60 -10.47
C ILE A 158 14.86 -22.18 -10.44
N GLY A 159 15.01 -23.38 -9.86
CA GLY A 159 16.29 -24.04 -9.64
C GLY A 159 16.95 -23.69 -8.31
N THR A 160 16.49 -22.68 -7.58
CA THR A 160 17.00 -22.38 -6.25
C THR A 160 16.77 -23.55 -5.31
N ARG A 161 17.80 -23.88 -4.51
CA ARG A 161 17.75 -24.92 -3.49
C ARG A 161 17.44 -24.31 -2.14
N ILE A 162 16.44 -24.86 -1.49
CA ILE A 162 15.99 -24.50 -0.15
C ILE A 162 16.32 -25.66 0.79
N THR A 163 16.99 -25.37 1.89
CA THR A 163 17.27 -26.35 2.94
C THR A 163 16.29 -26.13 4.08
N VAL A 164 15.54 -27.15 4.46
CA VAL A 164 14.65 -27.10 5.62
C VAL A 164 15.45 -27.48 6.86
N THR A 165 15.46 -26.60 7.84
CA THR A 165 16.19 -26.79 9.11
C THR A 165 15.23 -27.20 10.24
N GLY A 166 15.77 -27.84 11.29
CA GLY A 166 14.95 -28.33 12.42
C GLY A 166 14.18 -29.63 12.15
N VAL A 167 14.45 -30.27 11.01
CA VAL A 167 13.84 -31.53 10.60
C VAL A 167 14.95 -32.58 10.37
N PRO A 168 14.75 -33.85 10.74
CA PRO A 168 15.75 -34.90 10.54
C PRO A 168 16.19 -34.99 9.07
N GLY A 169 17.49 -35.08 8.84
CA GLY A 169 18.06 -35.16 7.50
C GLY A 169 18.12 -33.82 6.73
N SER A 170 17.64 -32.73 7.32
CA SER A 170 17.64 -31.38 6.69
C SER A 170 17.24 -31.45 5.20
N PRO A 171 16.02 -31.85 4.89
CA PRO A 171 15.58 -32.10 3.52
C PRO A 171 15.78 -30.87 2.63
N ARG A 172 16.22 -31.13 1.40
CA ARG A 172 16.45 -30.08 0.40
C ARG A 172 15.30 -30.09 -0.60
N LEU A 173 14.78 -28.91 -0.89
CA LEU A 173 13.74 -28.69 -1.88
C LEU A 173 14.31 -27.85 -3.02
N THR A 174 13.93 -28.18 -4.25
CA THR A 174 14.26 -27.38 -5.43
C THR A 174 13.02 -26.62 -5.86
N VAL A 175 13.15 -25.31 -6.06
CA VAL A 175 12.08 -24.48 -6.59
C VAL A 175 11.85 -24.84 -8.05
N VAL A 176 10.69 -25.40 -8.38
CA VAL A 176 10.31 -25.80 -9.73
C VAL A 176 9.29 -24.87 -10.37
N GLY A 177 8.68 -24.01 -9.57
CA GLY A 177 7.73 -23.03 -10.06
C GLY A 177 7.43 -21.96 -9.02
N THR A 178 6.75 -20.93 -9.47
CA THR A 178 6.17 -19.88 -8.64
C THR A 178 4.69 -19.73 -8.96
N ALA A 179 3.90 -19.40 -7.94
CA ALA A 179 2.46 -19.24 -8.09
C ALA A 179 1.96 -18.04 -7.26
N THR A 180 0.84 -17.48 -7.66
CA THR A 180 0.11 -16.47 -6.89
C THR A 180 -1.10 -17.07 -6.22
N SER A 181 -1.34 -16.67 -4.96
CA SER A 181 -2.57 -16.88 -4.21
C SER A 181 -3.02 -15.52 -3.70
N VAL A 182 -4.20 -15.09 -4.13
CA VAL A 182 -4.72 -13.76 -3.73
C VAL A 182 -4.96 -13.64 -2.23
N THR A 183 -5.17 -14.77 -1.55
CA THR A 183 -5.41 -14.83 -0.09
C THR A 183 -4.24 -15.41 0.69
N HIS A 184 -3.10 -15.60 0.04
CA HIS A 184 -1.85 -16.07 0.67
C HIS A 184 -2.07 -17.30 1.57
N THR A 185 -2.80 -18.31 1.05
CA THR A 185 -3.17 -19.49 1.83
C THR A 185 -1.98 -20.30 2.32
N ALA A 186 -0.87 -20.26 1.60
CA ALA A 186 0.42 -20.81 2.02
C ALA A 186 1.55 -20.00 1.39
N THR A 187 2.76 -20.11 1.92
CA THR A 187 3.98 -19.49 1.33
C THR A 187 4.68 -20.46 0.36
N ALA A 188 4.36 -21.75 0.43
CA ALA A 188 4.90 -22.75 -0.46
C ALA A 188 3.96 -23.95 -0.62
N TRP A 189 4.05 -24.62 -1.76
CA TRP A 189 3.29 -25.84 -2.06
C TRP A 189 4.21 -26.94 -2.51
N VAL A 190 3.93 -28.14 -2.01
CA VAL A 190 4.65 -29.38 -2.34
C VAL A 190 3.66 -30.51 -2.65
N ALA A 191 4.13 -31.63 -3.17
CA ALA A 191 3.32 -32.84 -3.26
C ALA A 191 2.81 -33.26 -1.87
N PRO A 192 1.55 -33.69 -1.70
CA PRO A 192 0.97 -34.00 -0.38
C PRO A 192 1.80 -34.98 0.45
N ALA A 193 2.36 -36.00 -0.17
CA ALA A 193 3.19 -36.99 0.47
C ALA A 193 4.50 -36.43 1.07
N GLN A 194 4.95 -35.28 0.58
CA GLN A 194 6.19 -34.63 1.05
C GLN A 194 6.03 -34.02 2.45
N ILE A 195 4.83 -33.63 2.87
CA ILE A 195 4.58 -32.92 4.13
C ILE A 195 5.08 -33.70 5.34
N ALA A 196 4.89 -35.03 5.35
CA ALA A 196 5.34 -35.87 6.45
C ALA A 196 6.86 -35.79 6.67
N ALA A 197 7.64 -35.71 5.58
CA ALA A 197 9.10 -35.58 5.63
C ALA A 197 9.59 -34.15 6.00
N LEU A 198 8.71 -33.16 5.96
CA LEU A 198 9.01 -31.75 6.29
C LEU A 198 8.59 -31.41 7.73
N ARG A 199 7.90 -32.30 8.42
CA ARG A 199 7.41 -32.04 9.76
C ARG A 199 8.50 -32.25 10.80
N ALA A 200 8.58 -31.30 11.74
CA ALA A 200 9.48 -31.44 12.87
C ALA A 200 9.04 -32.61 13.80
N PRO A 201 9.97 -33.33 14.43
CA PRO A 201 9.64 -34.38 15.37
C PRO A 201 8.69 -33.87 16.48
N GLY A 202 7.63 -34.62 16.74
CA GLY A 202 6.64 -34.24 17.77
C GLY A 202 5.65 -33.15 17.36
N ALA A 203 5.79 -32.55 16.20
CA ALA A 203 4.81 -31.57 15.70
C ALA A 203 3.49 -32.26 15.33
N PRO A 204 2.34 -31.64 15.61
CA PRO A 204 1.05 -32.22 15.32
C PRO A 204 0.80 -32.37 13.81
N ASP A 205 -0.05 -33.32 13.45
CA ASP A 205 -0.62 -33.42 12.11
C ASP A 205 -1.61 -32.29 11.89
N LEU A 206 -1.26 -31.36 11.02
CA LEU A 206 -2.10 -30.24 10.69
C LEU A 206 -2.64 -30.37 9.26
N ALA A 207 -3.90 -29.97 9.10
CA ALA A 207 -4.53 -29.84 7.80
C ALA A 207 -5.04 -28.40 7.62
N GLN A 208 -4.98 -27.93 6.39
CA GLN A 208 -5.57 -26.68 5.96
C GLN A 208 -6.91 -26.94 5.29
N MET A 209 -7.92 -26.19 5.66
CA MET A 209 -9.19 -26.12 4.96
C MET A 209 -9.46 -24.69 4.49
N LEU A 210 -9.93 -24.56 3.28
CA LEU A 210 -10.25 -23.30 2.63
C LEU A 210 -11.75 -23.21 2.45
N TYR A 211 -12.37 -22.12 2.87
CA TYR A 211 -13.82 -21.96 2.82
C TYR A 211 -14.21 -20.69 2.08
N ARG A 212 -15.36 -20.79 1.39
CA ARG A 212 -16.15 -19.67 0.90
C ARG A 212 -17.52 -19.72 1.52
N PHE A 213 -18.01 -18.56 1.95
CA PHE A 213 -19.31 -18.39 2.58
C PHE A 213 -20.21 -17.49 1.72
N ALA A 214 -21.51 -17.63 1.89
CA ALA A 214 -22.49 -16.79 1.22
C ALA A 214 -22.40 -15.31 1.65
N SER A 215 -21.98 -15.06 2.91
CA SER A 215 -21.88 -13.73 3.50
C SER A 215 -20.64 -13.63 4.34
N ALA A 216 -19.55 -13.11 3.79
CA ALA A 216 -18.27 -12.92 4.49
C ALA A 216 -17.61 -11.56 4.08
N GLY A 217 -18.44 -10.56 3.78
CA GLY A 217 -17.98 -9.23 3.35
C GLY A 217 -17.50 -8.33 4.48
N THR A 218 -17.84 -8.62 5.73
CA THR A 218 -17.48 -7.83 6.89
C THR A 218 -16.75 -8.67 7.95
N THR A 219 -15.95 -8.01 8.78
CA THR A 219 -15.26 -8.67 9.90
C THR A 219 -16.22 -9.40 10.84
N ALA A 220 -17.40 -8.83 11.10
CA ALA A 220 -18.40 -9.46 11.95
C ALA A 220 -18.94 -10.77 11.35
N GLN A 221 -19.22 -10.80 10.05
CA GLN A 221 -19.66 -12.00 9.33
C GLN A 221 -18.58 -13.08 9.35
N VAL A 222 -17.34 -12.72 8.96
CA VAL A 222 -16.22 -13.68 8.98
C VAL A 222 -15.96 -14.25 10.37
N ASN A 223 -16.06 -13.42 11.43
CA ASN A 223 -15.90 -13.89 12.80
C ASN A 223 -17.04 -14.85 13.22
N ALA A 224 -18.27 -14.60 12.78
CA ALA A 224 -19.38 -15.52 12.99
C ALA A 224 -19.17 -16.87 12.27
N ASP A 225 -18.68 -16.85 11.02
CA ASP A 225 -18.34 -18.04 10.27
C ASP A 225 -17.21 -18.85 10.93
N ILE A 226 -16.15 -18.18 11.42
CA ILE A 226 -15.08 -18.82 12.20
C ILE A 226 -15.60 -19.41 13.51
N ALA A 227 -16.53 -18.73 14.18
CA ALA A 227 -17.15 -19.24 15.40
C ALA A 227 -18.00 -20.50 15.10
N ALA A 228 -18.74 -20.52 13.98
CA ALA A 228 -19.50 -21.69 13.55
C ALA A 228 -18.57 -22.88 13.19
N LEU A 229 -17.45 -22.63 12.51
CA LEU A 229 -16.44 -23.66 12.25
C LEU A 229 -15.86 -24.22 13.55
N ARG A 230 -15.55 -23.34 14.52
CA ARG A 230 -15.03 -23.74 15.84
C ARG A 230 -16.01 -24.59 16.62
N ALA A 231 -17.30 -24.27 16.56
CA ALA A 231 -18.35 -25.01 17.25
C ALA A 231 -18.60 -26.40 16.60
N ALA A 232 -18.37 -26.53 15.30
CA ALA A 232 -18.55 -27.79 14.57
C ALA A 232 -17.36 -28.75 14.70
N LEU A 233 -16.22 -28.29 15.18
CA LEU A 233 -15.00 -29.08 15.34
C LEU A 233 -14.81 -29.46 16.83
N PRO A 234 -14.07 -30.54 17.12
CA PRO A 234 -13.69 -30.87 18.50
C PRO A 234 -12.99 -29.69 19.17
N HIS A 235 -13.18 -29.57 20.48
CA HIS A 235 -12.54 -28.50 21.27
C HIS A 235 -11.02 -28.49 21.06
N GLY A 236 -10.47 -27.32 20.69
CA GLY A 236 -9.05 -27.17 20.44
C GLY A 236 -8.56 -27.65 19.06
N ALA A 237 -9.39 -28.30 18.25
CA ALA A 237 -8.96 -28.79 16.94
C ALA A 237 -8.74 -27.67 15.92
N LEU A 238 -9.46 -26.55 16.02
CA LEU A 238 -9.19 -25.37 15.22
C LEU A 238 -8.01 -24.58 15.82
N ILE A 239 -6.83 -24.75 15.26
CA ILE A 239 -5.58 -24.15 15.74
C ILE A 239 -5.49 -22.69 15.30
N GLY A 240 -5.90 -22.36 14.08
CA GLY A 240 -5.89 -21.01 13.54
C GLY A 240 -6.92 -20.81 12.46
N ALA A 241 -7.35 -19.57 12.29
CA ALA A 241 -8.20 -19.16 11.16
C ALA A 241 -7.77 -17.79 10.67
N GLN A 242 -7.47 -17.68 9.39
CA GLN A 242 -7.10 -16.45 8.73
C GLN A 242 -8.26 -15.94 7.88
N SER A 243 -8.60 -14.68 8.05
CA SER A 243 -9.62 -14.00 7.26
C SER A 243 -8.98 -13.40 5.99
N TRP A 244 -9.66 -13.46 4.85
CA TRP A 244 -9.26 -12.77 3.63
C TRP A 244 -9.15 -11.25 3.79
N LEU A 245 -9.92 -10.68 4.74
CA LEU A 245 -9.89 -9.25 5.04
C LEU A 245 -8.54 -8.80 5.58
N THR A 246 -7.81 -9.69 6.28
CA THR A 246 -6.46 -9.38 6.78
C THR A 246 -5.44 -9.23 5.64
N ILE A 247 -5.71 -9.79 4.48
CA ILE A 247 -4.90 -9.66 3.27
C ILE A 247 -5.41 -8.48 2.43
N LYS A 248 -6.73 -8.35 2.29
CA LYS A 248 -7.34 -7.28 1.49
C LYS A 248 -6.98 -5.90 2.01
N LEU A 249 -7.10 -5.67 3.32
CA LEU A 249 -6.88 -4.35 3.91
C LEU A 249 -5.48 -3.76 3.63
N PRO A 250 -4.36 -4.47 3.86
CA PRO A 250 -3.05 -3.96 3.48
C PRO A 250 -2.81 -3.96 1.96
N ALA A 251 -3.32 -4.96 1.21
CA ALA A 251 -3.13 -5.05 -0.24
C ALA A 251 -3.79 -3.90 -1.00
N THR A 252 -4.92 -3.40 -0.50
CA THR A 252 -5.64 -2.26 -1.11
C THR A 252 -5.12 -0.91 -0.64
N GLY A 253 -4.00 -0.90 0.10
CA GLY A 253 -3.46 0.35 0.65
C GLY A 253 -4.46 1.04 1.58
N ALA A 254 -5.25 0.24 2.28
CA ALA A 254 -6.24 0.76 3.22
C ALA A 254 -5.54 1.52 4.37
N ILE A 255 -5.01 2.69 4.02
CA ILE A 255 -5.05 3.83 4.90
C ILE A 255 -6.51 3.87 5.34
N SER A 256 -6.75 3.62 6.63
CA SER A 256 -8.11 3.70 7.17
C SER A 256 -8.81 4.88 6.49
N PRO A 257 -9.96 4.71 5.80
CA PRO A 257 -10.62 5.82 5.11
C PRO A 257 -10.81 7.02 6.03
N TRP A 258 -10.87 6.73 7.34
CA TRP A 258 -11.00 7.70 8.40
C TRP A 258 -9.72 8.48 8.71
N SER A 259 -8.53 7.88 8.62
CA SER A 259 -7.26 8.58 8.85
C SER A 259 -6.89 9.44 7.64
N TRP A 260 -7.07 8.91 6.44
CA TRP A 260 -6.84 9.64 5.19
C TRP A 260 -7.83 10.79 5.02
N TRP A 261 -9.13 10.55 5.28
CA TRP A 261 -10.17 11.59 5.25
C TRP A 261 -9.88 12.71 6.24
N LYS A 262 -9.46 12.38 7.47
CA LYS A 262 -9.01 13.38 8.45
C LYS A 262 -7.83 14.19 7.91
N GLN A 263 -6.86 13.55 7.28
CA GLN A 263 -5.67 14.22 6.75
C GLN A 263 -6.03 15.14 5.57
N VAL A 264 -6.83 14.66 4.63
CA VAL A 264 -7.31 15.48 3.48
C VAL A 264 -8.19 16.63 3.95
N VAL A 265 -9.07 16.42 4.91
CA VAL A 265 -9.91 17.49 5.49
C VAL A 265 -9.05 18.49 6.26
N CYS A 266 -8.09 18.05 7.09
CA CYS A 266 -7.16 18.95 7.77
C CYS A 266 -6.34 19.76 6.80
N ASP A 267 -5.72 19.13 5.80
CA ASP A 267 -4.89 19.81 4.80
C ASP A 267 -5.71 20.80 3.96
N SER A 268 -6.95 20.43 3.59
CA SER A 268 -7.88 21.32 2.90
C SER A 268 -8.31 22.50 3.78
N CYS A 269 -8.57 22.29 5.07
CA CYS A 269 -8.91 23.34 6.01
C CYS A 269 -7.72 24.29 6.24
N ILE A 270 -6.49 23.77 6.30
CA ILE A 270 -5.27 24.57 6.44
C ILE A 270 -5.06 25.43 5.19
N LEU A 271 -5.22 24.87 4.00
CA LEU A 271 -5.07 25.62 2.74
C LEU A 271 -6.15 26.68 2.58
N ILE A 272 -7.40 26.39 2.94
CA ILE A 272 -8.50 27.36 2.93
C ILE A 272 -8.25 28.46 3.98
N GLY A 273 -7.81 28.10 5.17
CA GLY A 273 -7.46 29.03 6.24
C GLY A 273 -6.31 29.95 5.85
N LEU A 274 -5.26 29.40 5.24
CA LEU A 274 -4.12 30.18 4.72
C LEU A 274 -4.52 31.12 3.59
N GLY A 275 -5.37 30.66 2.66
CA GLY A 275 -5.92 31.47 1.59
C GLY A 275 -6.77 32.63 2.09
N LEU A 276 -7.62 32.39 3.10
CA LEU A 276 -8.41 33.44 3.76
C LEU A 276 -7.50 34.46 4.50
N LEU A 277 -6.48 33.97 5.19
CA LEU A 277 -5.51 34.83 5.89
C LEU A 277 -4.76 35.74 4.92
N ILE A 278 -4.29 35.20 3.79
CA ILE A 278 -3.64 35.96 2.72
C ILE A 278 -4.60 37.00 2.14
N LEU A 279 -5.88 36.66 1.91
CA LEU A 279 -6.88 37.61 1.43
C LEU A 279 -7.15 38.75 2.44
N ILE A 280 -7.19 38.44 3.74
CA ILE A 280 -7.34 39.46 4.81
C ILE A 280 -6.14 40.37 4.83
N VAL A 281 -4.93 39.82 4.78
CA VAL A 281 -3.67 40.63 4.78
C VAL A 281 -3.60 41.53 3.54
N ILE A 282 -3.93 41.02 2.35
CA ILE A 282 -3.98 41.82 1.11
C ILE A 282 -5.03 42.95 1.23
N LYS A 283 -6.19 42.65 1.81
CA LYS A 283 -7.23 43.67 2.04
C LYS A 283 -6.78 44.73 3.01
N ASP A 284 -6.13 44.38 4.13
CA ASP A 284 -5.63 45.32 5.11
C ASP A 284 -4.49 46.18 4.54
N PHE A 285 -3.59 45.61 3.73
CA PHE A 285 -2.58 46.37 3.00
C PHE A 285 -3.16 47.31 1.95
N ALA A 286 -4.27 46.93 1.30
CA ALA A 286 -4.94 47.78 0.31
C ALA A 286 -5.79 48.90 0.93
N THR A 287 -6.17 48.76 2.21
CA THR A 287 -6.99 49.76 2.95
C THR A 287 -6.17 50.67 3.87
N LEU A 288 -4.85 50.44 4.01
CA LEU A 288 -3.99 51.38 4.73
C LEU A 288 -4.01 52.73 4.01
N PRO A 289 -4.59 53.79 4.59
CA PRO A 289 -4.51 55.12 4.02
C PRO A 289 -3.04 55.47 4.00
N GLY A 290 -2.50 55.73 2.78
CA GLY A 290 -1.10 56.04 2.59
C GLY A 290 -0.69 57.13 3.56
N THR A 291 0.02 56.76 4.63
CA THR A 291 0.56 57.69 5.60
C THR A 291 1.44 58.69 4.84
N PRO A 292 1.18 60.01 4.98
CA PRO A 292 1.92 61.01 4.22
C PRO A 292 3.44 61.03 4.47
N GLY A 293 3.92 60.28 5.48
CA GLY A 293 5.32 60.13 5.82
C GLY A 293 6.17 59.39 4.82
N VAL A 294 5.64 58.36 4.12
CA VAL A 294 6.45 57.54 3.21
C VAL A 294 6.78 58.25 1.91
N ARG A 295 5.89 59.14 1.44
CA ARG A 295 6.16 59.98 0.26
C ARG A 295 7.19 61.06 0.59
N ALA A 296 7.16 61.63 1.80
CA ALA A 296 8.15 62.64 2.27
C ALA A 296 9.54 62.01 2.48
N GLN A 297 9.62 60.77 2.91
CA GLN A 297 10.89 60.09 3.11
C GLN A 297 11.56 59.67 1.78
N ARG A 298 10.80 59.30 0.78
CA ARG A 298 11.31 59.02 -0.57
C ARG A 298 11.83 60.27 -1.27
N ALA A 299 11.16 61.39 -1.09
CA ALA A 299 11.63 62.68 -1.62
C ALA A 299 12.94 63.18 -0.94
N ARG A 300 13.12 62.93 0.35
CA ARG A 300 14.38 63.27 1.06
C ARG A 300 15.56 62.39 0.60
N TRP A 301 15.32 61.11 0.31
CA TRP A 301 16.37 60.19 -0.21
C TRP A 301 16.85 60.60 -1.60
N GLN A 302 15.97 61.07 -2.47
CA GLN A 302 16.34 61.52 -3.82
C GLN A 302 17.16 62.81 -3.78
N HIS A 303 16.91 63.72 -2.82
CA HIS A 303 17.69 64.96 -2.66
C HIS A 303 19.07 64.78 -2.01
N HIS A 304 19.26 63.66 -1.25
CA HIS A 304 20.56 63.35 -0.66
C HIS A 304 21.53 62.67 -1.64
N THR A 305 21.04 61.93 -2.61
CA THR A 305 21.88 61.26 -3.59
C THR A 305 22.42 62.17 -4.68
N THR A 306 21.75 63.28 -4.99
CA THR A 306 22.24 64.23 -6.00
C THR A 306 23.22 65.26 -5.48
N ARG A 307 23.47 65.36 -4.14
CA ARG A 307 24.35 66.33 -3.56
C ARG A 307 25.76 65.83 -3.24
N ASN A 308 26.01 64.52 -3.39
CA ASN A 308 27.29 63.89 -3.05
C ASN A 308 28.09 63.35 -4.25
N LEU A 309 27.76 63.76 -5.47
CA LEU A 309 28.62 63.49 -6.62
C LEU A 309 29.45 64.76 -6.90
N GLY A 310 30.54 64.93 -6.15
CA GLY A 310 31.64 65.84 -6.48
C GLY A 310 32.44 65.25 -7.68
N PRO A 311 33.17 66.14 -8.40
CA PRO A 311 33.87 65.75 -9.62
C PRO A 311 34.95 64.69 -9.35
N VAL A 312 35.00 63.67 -10.17
CA VAL A 312 36.00 62.58 -10.18
C VAL A 312 37.30 63.15 -10.76
N PRO A 313 38.45 63.07 -10.07
CA PRO A 313 39.74 63.37 -10.69
C PRO A 313 40.14 62.22 -11.61
N SER A 314 40.57 62.60 -12.78
CA SER A 314 41.25 61.75 -13.75
C SER A 314 42.64 61.36 -13.25
N GLU A 315 42.90 60.09 -13.02
CA GLU A 315 44.25 59.62 -12.75
C GLU A 315 44.68 58.61 -13.80
N THR A 316 45.84 58.92 -14.31
CA THR A 316 46.62 58.34 -15.37
C THR A 316 47.02 56.89 -15.11
N SER A 317 47.08 56.18 -16.22
CA SER A 317 47.71 54.88 -16.38
C SER A 317 49.13 54.83 -15.87
N ASP A 318 49.50 53.80 -15.12
CA ASP A 318 50.87 53.27 -15.20
C ASP A 318 50.87 51.75 -15.08
N ASP A 319 51.68 51.22 -15.94
CA ASP A 319 52.02 49.91 -16.34
C ASP A 319 52.81 49.15 -15.26
N ALA A 320 52.52 47.91 -14.99
CA ALA A 320 53.53 46.97 -14.49
C ALA A 320 53.04 45.49 -14.58
N SER A 321 53.54 44.85 -15.58
CA SER A 321 54.10 43.49 -15.73
C SER A 321 53.92 42.47 -14.62
N VAL A 322 53.42 41.30 -15.08
CA VAL A 322 53.52 39.89 -14.75
C VAL A 322 54.84 39.43 -14.07
N PRO A 323 54.87 38.35 -13.23
CA PRO A 323 55.02 37.02 -13.80
C PRO A 323 54.25 35.91 -13.13
N ALA A 324 54.00 34.84 -13.91
CA ALA A 324 53.58 33.50 -13.46
C ALA A 324 54.74 32.73 -12.80
N PRO A 325 54.46 31.74 -12.00
CA PRO A 325 55.29 30.54 -11.85
C PRO A 325 54.53 29.25 -12.09
N THR A 326 55.19 28.41 -12.71
CA THR A 326 55.51 26.98 -12.78
C THR A 326 54.58 26.06 -12.05
#